data_ba99e0cb8b6fd1810349e8714f25ecf6
#
_entry.id   ba99e0cb8b6fd1810349e8714f25ecf6
#
_cell.length_a   1.000
_cell.length_b   1.000
_cell.length_c   1.000
_cell.angle_alpha   90.00
_cell.angle_beta   90.00
_cell.angle_gamma   90.00
#
_symmetry.space_group_name_H-M   'P 1'
#
loop_
_entity.id
_entity.type
_entity.pdbx_description
1 polymer ?
#
loop_
_entity_poly.entity_id
_entity_poly.type
_entity_poly.pdbx_seq_one_letter_code
_entity_poly.pdbx_strand_id
1 'polypeptide(L)'
;MNVLIVDDSKIVRRVLSNTMKRYFKEPVYPELNLFEAEDGLEAMEHMKKENINIMLLDWNMPNMNGEQVVEAVRANKEWMKTRIVMATTEGGKDSVLKMIKKGANGYMVKPFNEAAIFKTLDTITARMPK
;
A
#
# COMPACT_ATOMS: atom_id res chain seq x y z
N MET A 1 -9.33 -9.29 5.20
CA MET A 1 -8.57 -8.13 4.70
C MET A 1 -7.09 -8.46 4.66
N ASN A 2 -6.50 -8.48 3.49
CA ASN A 2 -5.07 -8.76 3.28
C ASN A 2 -4.35 -7.47 2.91
N VAL A 3 -3.41 -7.04 3.73
CA VAL A 3 -2.65 -5.81 3.53
C VAL A 3 -1.17 -6.14 3.37
N LEU A 4 -0.56 -5.63 2.30
CA LEU A 4 0.86 -5.77 2.04
C LEU A 4 1.54 -4.42 2.26
N ILE A 5 2.57 -4.41 3.09
CA ILE A 5 3.36 -3.21 3.39
C ILE A 5 4.73 -3.36 2.75
N VAL A 6 5.04 -2.46 1.82
CA VAL A 6 6.26 -2.52 1.02
C VAL A 6 7.11 -1.29 1.30
N ASP A 7 8.20 -1.48 2.01
CA ASP A 7 9.13 -0.41 2.38
C ASP A 7 10.45 -1.07 2.81
N ASP A 8 11.58 -0.51 2.41
CA ASP A 8 12.88 -1.07 2.77
C ASP A 8 13.25 -0.81 4.24
N SER A 9 12.53 0.08 4.92
CA SER A 9 12.73 0.37 6.34
C SER A 9 11.90 -0.56 7.22
N LYS A 10 12.57 -1.41 7.99
CA LYS A 10 11.90 -2.29 8.95
C LYS A 10 11.10 -1.50 9.99
N ILE A 11 11.60 -0.33 10.41
CA ILE A 11 10.91 0.52 11.39
C ILE A 11 9.60 1.05 10.79
N VAL A 12 9.64 1.53 9.55
CA VAL A 12 8.43 2.02 8.87
C VAL A 12 7.42 0.90 8.72
N ARG A 13 7.85 -0.29 8.30
CA ARG A 13 6.95 -1.44 8.16
C ARG A 13 6.28 -1.78 9.49
N ARG A 14 7.03 -1.74 10.60
CA ARG A 14 6.47 -2.02 11.94
C ARG A 14 5.43 -0.98 12.34
N VAL A 15 5.73 0.30 12.12
CA VAL A 15 4.79 1.39 12.43
C VAL A 15 3.50 1.22 11.63
N LEU A 16 3.61 0.97 10.33
CA LEU A 16 2.45 0.79 9.47
C LEU A 16 1.67 -0.48 9.83
N SER A 17 2.35 -1.57 10.16
CA SER A 17 1.69 -2.81 10.60
C SER A 17 0.85 -2.57 11.85
N ASN A 18 1.41 -1.88 12.84
CA ASN A 18 0.68 -1.56 14.07
C ASN A 18 -0.50 -0.64 13.81
N THR A 19 -0.35 0.32 12.92
CA THR A 19 -1.44 1.22 12.52
C THR A 19 -2.56 0.46 11.82
N MET A 20 -2.22 -0.49 10.95
CA MET A 20 -3.22 -1.33 10.29
C MET A 20 -4.01 -2.16 11.28
N LYS A 21 -3.35 -2.70 12.30
CA LYS A 21 -4.03 -3.46 13.36
C LYS A 21 -5.02 -2.61 14.14
N ARG A 22 -4.72 -1.34 14.34
CA ARG A 22 -5.64 -0.41 15.01
C ARG A 22 -6.80 0.01 14.12
N TYR A 23 -6.58 0.10 12.82
CA TYR A 23 -7.61 0.49 11.88
C TYR A 23 -8.56 -0.66 11.53
N PHE A 24 -8.00 -1.80 11.13
CA PHE A 24 -8.76 -3.00 10.71
C PHE A 24 -8.96 -3.94 11.89
N LYS A 25 -9.91 -3.62 12.73
CA LYS A 25 -10.16 -4.40 13.94
C LYS A 25 -11.57 -4.98 13.98
N GLU A 26 -11.72 -6.01 14.82
CA GLU A 26 -13.00 -6.64 15.03
C GLU A 26 -14.04 -5.67 15.61
N PRO A 27 -15.33 -5.90 15.40
CA PRO A 27 -15.90 -7.01 14.60
C PRO A 27 -16.03 -6.72 13.10
N VAL A 28 -15.68 -5.51 12.67
CA VAL A 28 -15.86 -5.10 11.27
C VAL A 28 -14.90 -5.85 10.36
N TYR A 29 -13.67 -6.08 10.82
CA TYR A 29 -12.66 -6.80 10.06
C TYR A 29 -12.13 -7.97 10.90
N PRO A 30 -12.86 -9.12 10.91
CA PRO A 30 -12.50 -10.25 11.78
C PRO A 30 -11.20 -10.94 11.38
N GLU A 31 -10.78 -10.81 10.12
CA GLU A 31 -9.56 -11.44 9.64
C GLU A 31 -8.67 -10.40 8.94
N LEU A 32 -7.67 -9.94 9.66
CA LEU A 32 -6.63 -9.09 9.08
C LEU A 32 -5.35 -9.91 8.94
N ASN A 33 -4.85 -10.00 7.71
CA ASN A 33 -3.58 -10.64 7.41
C ASN A 33 -2.62 -9.57 6.91
N LEU A 34 -1.49 -9.44 7.58
CA LEU A 34 -0.45 -8.46 7.25
C LEU A 34 0.76 -9.16 6.64
N PHE A 35 1.22 -8.65 5.52
CA PHE A 35 2.40 -9.13 4.83
C PHE A 35 3.37 -7.96 4.68
N GLU A 36 4.67 -8.25 4.67
CA GLU A 36 5.72 -7.24 4.54
C GLU A 36 6.66 -7.61 3.42
N ALA A 37 7.16 -6.60 2.71
CA ALA A 37 8.17 -6.74 1.67
C ALA A 37 9.19 -5.61 1.79
N GLU A 38 10.45 -5.93 1.54
CA GLU A 38 11.55 -4.95 1.63
C GLU A 38 11.78 -4.21 0.31
N ASP A 39 11.28 -4.76 -0.79
CA ASP A 39 11.42 -4.17 -2.12
C ASP A 39 10.32 -4.67 -3.05
N GLY A 40 10.35 -4.19 -4.28
CA GLY A 40 9.33 -4.54 -5.25
C GLY A 40 9.37 -6.00 -5.69
N LEU A 41 10.52 -6.64 -5.67
CA LEU A 41 10.63 -8.07 -6.04
C LEU A 41 9.91 -8.94 -5.02
N GLU A 42 10.10 -8.67 -3.73
CA GLU A 42 9.39 -9.37 -2.68
C GLU A 42 7.89 -9.08 -2.73
N ALA A 43 7.52 -7.82 -3.06
CA ALA A 43 6.11 -7.46 -3.22
C ALA A 43 5.45 -8.31 -4.32
N MET A 44 6.13 -8.51 -5.44
CA MET A 44 5.60 -9.34 -6.52
C MET A 44 5.41 -10.79 -6.09
N GLU A 45 6.30 -11.33 -5.26
CA GLU A 45 6.14 -12.68 -4.73
C GLU A 45 4.87 -12.81 -3.88
N HIS A 46 4.60 -11.82 -3.02
CA HIS A 46 3.37 -11.81 -2.23
C HIS A 46 2.13 -11.69 -3.12
N MET A 47 2.19 -10.86 -4.18
CA MET A 47 1.08 -10.71 -5.10
C MET A 47 0.73 -12.02 -5.80
N LYS A 48 1.72 -12.85 -6.09
CA LYS A 48 1.49 -14.16 -6.73
C LYS A 48 0.88 -15.19 -5.78
N LYS A 49 1.18 -15.08 -4.49
CA LYS A 49 0.75 -16.06 -3.50
C LYS A 49 -0.54 -15.69 -2.78
N GLU A 50 -0.78 -14.39 -2.59
CA GLU A 50 -1.85 -13.91 -1.75
C GLU A 50 -2.79 -12.99 -2.52
N ASN A 51 -4.05 -12.98 -2.13
CA ASN A 51 -5.03 -12.06 -2.69
C ASN A 51 -4.96 -10.74 -1.91
N ILE A 52 -4.07 -9.84 -2.32
CA ILE A 52 -3.82 -8.58 -1.62
C ILE A 52 -4.94 -7.57 -1.91
N ASN A 53 -5.59 -7.07 -0.87
CA ASN A 53 -6.65 -6.08 -0.99
C ASN A 53 -6.08 -4.66 -1.02
N ILE A 54 -5.11 -4.37 -0.14
CA ILE A 54 -4.48 -3.05 -0.04
C ILE A 54 -2.97 -3.22 0.01
N MET A 55 -2.27 -2.43 -0.77
CA MET A 55 -0.81 -2.36 -0.75
C MET A 55 -0.40 -0.96 -0.32
N LEU A 56 0.39 -0.85 0.76
CA LEU A 56 1.06 0.38 1.17
C LEU A 56 2.46 0.34 0.59
N LEU A 57 2.81 1.27 -0.26
CA LEU A 57 3.98 1.15 -1.14
C LEU A 57 4.87 2.39 -1.09
N ASP A 58 6.13 2.22 -0.70
CA ASP A 58 7.14 3.25 -0.81
C ASP A 58 7.64 3.34 -2.25
N TRP A 59 8.11 4.51 -2.65
CA TRP A 59 8.63 4.73 -4.00
C TRP A 59 10.09 4.30 -4.13
N ASN A 60 10.95 4.81 -3.22
CA ASN A 60 12.39 4.60 -3.30
C ASN A 60 12.83 3.36 -2.55
N MET A 61 13.09 2.29 -3.30
CA MET A 61 13.53 1.01 -2.77
C MET A 61 14.57 0.40 -3.70
N PRO A 62 15.46 -0.46 -3.18
CA PRO A 62 16.41 -1.16 -4.04
C PRO A 62 15.73 -2.22 -4.90
N ASN A 63 16.43 -2.69 -5.91
CA ASN A 63 16.05 -3.79 -6.82
C ASN A 63 14.88 -3.48 -7.73
N MET A 64 13.71 -3.14 -7.17
CA MET A 64 12.51 -2.76 -7.90
C MET A 64 11.79 -1.69 -7.09
N ASN A 65 11.65 -0.49 -7.66
CA ASN A 65 11.06 0.64 -6.96
C ASN A 65 9.53 0.66 -7.03
N GLY A 66 8.91 1.59 -6.30
CA GLY A 66 7.46 1.68 -6.23
C GLY A 66 6.77 1.98 -7.54
N GLU A 67 7.39 2.79 -8.39
CA GLU A 67 6.83 3.10 -9.72
C GLU A 67 6.74 1.83 -10.56
N GLN A 68 7.80 1.03 -10.54
CA GLN A 68 7.83 -0.25 -11.25
C GLN A 68 6.80 -1.24 -10.71
N VAL A 69 6.57 -1.22 -9.39
CA VAL A 69 5.53 -2.07 -8.77
C VAL A 69 4.15 -1.66 -9.27
N VAL A 70 3.83 -0.36 -9.27
CA VAL A 70 2.53 0.12 -9.74
C VAL A 70 2.32 -0.31 -11.19
N GLU A 71 3.33 -0.12 -12.04
CA GLU A 71 3.25 -0.52 -13.44
C GLU A 71 2.99 -2.02 -13.60
N ALA A 72 3.73 -2.85 -12.85
CA ALA A 72 3.58 -4.31 -12.92
C ALA A 72 2.20 -4.77 -12.43
N VAL A 73 1.72 -4.21 -11.34
CA VAL A 73 0.41 -4.57 -10.77
C VAL A 73 -0.71 -4.16 -11.74
N ARG A 74 -0.64 -2.97 -12.31
CA ARG A 74 -1.68 -2.49 -13.21
C ARG A 74 -1.64 -3.14 -14.60
N ALA A 75 -0.52 -3.76 -14.97
CA ALA A 75 -0.42 -4.55 -16.19
C ALA A 75 -1.05 -5.94 -16.06
N ASN A 76 -1.32 -6.40 -14.85
CA ASN A 76 -1.88 -7.73 -14.62
C ASN A 76 -3.38 -7.62 -14.26
N LYS A 77 -4.23 -8.17 -15.11
CA LYS A 77 -5.69 -8.12 -14.92
C LYS A 77 -6.16 -8.78 -13.63
N GLU A 78 -5.43 -9.79 -13.15
CA GLU A 78 -5.79 -10.48 -11.91
C GLU A 78 -5.62 -9.60 -10.68
N TRP A 79 -4.81 -8.55 -10.78
CA TRP A 79 -4.49 -7.66 -9.66
C TRP A 79 -5.19 -6.29 -9.74
N MET A 80 -6.18 -6.15 -10.62
CA MET A 80 -6.88 -4.86 -10.83
C MET A 80 -7.63 -4.38 -9.59
N LYS A 81 -8.03 -5.30 -8.72
CA LYS A 81 -8.79 -4.94 -7.51
C LYS A 81 -7.91 -4.55 -6.34
N THR A 82 -6.60 -4.79 -6.41
CA THR A 82 -5.68 -4.36 -5.36
C THR A 82 -5.63 -2.84 -5.33
N ARG A 83 -5.91 -2.26 -4.17
CA ARG A 83 -5.79 -0.81 -3.97
C ARG A 83 -4.37 -0.50 -3.58
N ILE A 84 -3.73 0.42 -4.30
CA ILE A 84 -2.34 0.81 -4.03
C ILE A 84 -2.36 2.20 -3.42
N VAL A 85 -1.79 2.33 -2.22
CA VAL A 85 -1.63 3.60 -1.53
C VAL A 85 -0.13 3.87 -1.41
N MET A 86 0.33 4.95 -2.02
CA MET A 86 1.73 5.35 -1.89
C MET A 86 1.98 5.86 -0.47
N ALA A 87 3.10 5.48 0.12
CA ALA A 87 3.50 5.89 1.47
C ALA A 87 5.00 6.22 1.42
N THR A 88 5.33 7.45 1.08
CA THR A 88 6.69 7.83 0.66
C THR A 88 7.04 9.26 1.05
N THR A 89 8.34 9.59 0.99
CA THR A 89 8.82 10.97 1.18
C THR A 89 8.64 11.84 -0.07
N GLU A 90 8.37 11.22 -1.22
CA GLU A 90 8.17 11.92 -2.49
C GLU A 90 6.80 12.59 -2.51
N GLY A 91 6.74 13.86 -2.08
CA GLY A 91 5.47 14.57 -1.91
C GLY A 91 5.19 15.70 -2.89
N GLY A 92 6.02 15.88 -3.92
CA GLY A 92 5.80 16.93 -4.92
C GLY A 92 4.53 16.69 -5.72
N LYS A 93 3.87 17.78 -6.12
CA LYS A 93 2.62 17.73 -6.89
C LYS A 93 2.75 16.86 -8.14
N ASP A 94 3.86 17.01 -8.88
CA ASP A 94 4.10 16.25 -10.11
C ASP A 94 4.28 14.76 -9.82
N SER A 95 4.97 14.42 -8.73
CA SER A 95 5.16 13.04 -8.30
C SER A 95 3.84 12.38 -7.94
N VAL A 96 3.00 13.08 -7.18
CA VAL A 96 1.67 12.59 -6.79
C VAL A 96 0.81 12.34 -8.03
N LEU A 97 0.74 13.32 -8.93
CA LEU A 97 -0.05 13.20 -10.16
C LEU A 97 0.44 12.06 -11.04
N LYS A 98 1.75 11.90 -11.16
CA LYS A 98 2.36 10.82 -11.94
C LYS A 98 1.90 9.46 -11.45
N MET A 99 1.96 9.22 -10.15
CA MET A 99 1.59 7.92 -9.58
C MET A 99 0.09 7.65 -9.65
N ILE A 100 -0.73 8.66 -9.44
CA ILE A 100 -2.19 8.52 -9.58
C ILE A 100 -2.54 8.16 -11.03
N LYS A 101 -1.91 8.81 -12.01
CA LYS A 101 -2.11 8.49 -13.42
C LYS A 101 -1.67 7.07 -13.77
N LYS A 102 -0.63 6.56 -13.12
CA LYS A 102 -0.15 5.20 -13.34
C LYS A 102 -1.05 4.14 -12.69
N GLY A 103 -1.92 4.55 -11.78
CA GLY A 103 -2.90 3.64 -11.18
C GLY A 103 -2.86 3.50 -9.68
N ALA A 104 -2.12 4.36 -8.97
CA ALA A 104 -2.20 4.40 -7.52
C ALA A 104 -3.56 4.97 -7.11
N ASN A 105 -4.13 4.42 -6.04
CA ASN A 105 -5.47 4.80 -5.56
C ASN A 105 -5.42 5.86 -4.47
N GLY A 106 -4.28 6.01 -3.80
CA GLY A 106 -4.11 7.00 -2.76
C GLY A 106 -2.64 7.35 -2.59
N TYR A 107 -2.38 8.39 -1.80
CA TYR A 107 -1.02 8.90 -1.64
C TYR A 107 -0.85 9.51 -0.24
N MET A 108 0.16 9.04 0.49
CA MET A 108 0.53 9.58 1.79
C MET A 108 2.00 9.99 1.76
N VAL A 109 2.32 11.13 2.37
CA VAL A 109 3.70 11.66 2.37
C VAL A 109 4.28 11.58 3.78
N LYS A 110 5.46 10.99 3.91
CA LYS A 110 6.19 10.91 5.19
C LYS A 110 6.72 12.29 5.59
N PRO A 111 6.73 12.65 6.87
CA PRO A 111 6.16 11.89 7.97
C PRO A 111 4.63 12.02 8.00
N PHE A 112 3.94 10.92 8.22
CA PHE A 112 2.48 10.93 8.34
C PHE A 112 2.07 10.51 9.75
N ASN A 113 0.97 11.08 10.25
CA ASN A 113 0.40 10.72 11.55
C ASN A 113 -0.76 9.73 11.36
N GLU A 114 -1.20 9.13 12.45
CA GLU A 114 -2.26 8.13 12.41
C GLU A 114 -3.57 8.69 11.85
N ALA A 115 -3.92 9.93 12.20
CA ALA A 115 -5.14 10.56 11.69
C ALA A 115 -5.13 10.66 10.17
N ALA A 116 -4.00 11.04 9.58
CA ALA A 116 -3.85 11.13 8.13
C ALA A 116 -3.95 9.77 7.46
N ILE A 117 -3.35 8.74 8.08
CA ILE A 117 -3.42 7.36 7.58
C ILE A 117 -4.87 6.87 7.60
N PHE A 118 -5.56 7.07 8.72
CA PHE A 118 -6.95 6.65 8.88
C PHE A 118 -7.87 7.32 7.87
N LYS A 119 -7.66 8.63 7.63
CA LYS A 119 -8.44 9.38 6.64
C LYS A 119 -8.26 8.80 5.24
N THR A 120 -7.01 8.49 4.87
CA THR A 120 -6.71 7.88 3.57
C THR A 120 -7.37 6.51 3.45
N LEU A 121 -7.27 5.69 4.50
CA LEU A 121 -7.90 4.37 4.51
C LEU A 121 -9.42 4.45 4.44
N ASP A 122 -10.02 5.43 5.10
CA ASP A 122 -11.49 5.65 5.02
C ASP A 122 -11.90 5.90 3.57
N THR A 123 -11.15 6.70 2.84
CA THR A 123 -11.43 6.99 1.43
C THR A 123 -11.28 5.73 0.57
N ILE A 124 -10.22 4.95 0.82
CA ILE A 124 -9.95 3.73 0.06
C ILE A 124 -11.00 2.66 0.34
N THR A 125 -11.30 2.39 1.61
CA THR A 125 -12.22 1.31 1.99
C THR A 125 -13.67 1.63 1.59
N ALA A 126 -14.05 2.90 1.56
CA ALA A 126 -15.39 3.31 1.13
C ALA A 126 -15.68 2.93 -0.33
N ARG A 127 -14.66 2.77 -1.14
CA ARG A 127 -14.77 2.42 -2.57
C ARG A 127 -14.57 0.94 -2.85
N MET A 128 -14.27 0.15 -1.82
CA MET A 128 -14.04 -1.28 -1.98
C MET A 128 -15.36 -2.04 -1.86
N PRO A 129 -15.54 -3.13 -2.64
CA PRO A 129 -16.71 -3.99 -2.48
C PRO A 129 -16.71 -4.62 -1.09
N LYS A 130 -17.89 -4.74 -0.54
CA LYS A 130 -18.08 -5.40 0.77
C LYS A 130 -18.30 -6.89 0.62
#